data_71413979b7f7d71a8c7d0bfba7a03e23
#
_entry.id   71413979b7f7d71a8c7d0bfba7a03e23
#
_cell.length_a   1.000
_cell.length_b   1.000
_cell.length_c   1.000
_cell.angle_alpha   90.00
_cell.angle_beta   90.00
_cell.angle_gamma   90.00
#
_symmetry.space_group_name_H-M   'P 1'
#
loop_
_entity.id
_entity.type
_entity.pdbx_description
1 polymer ?
#
loop_
_entity_poly.entity_id
_entity_poly.type
_entity_poly.pdbx_seq_one_letter_code
_entity_poly.pdbx_strand_id
1 'polypeptide(L)'
;MSQSKDEAILEVAVLPVMTGRGSEFEAAFQQAAQIIAASPGYLSHELRRCLEVKDRYILLVKWRTLEDHTIGFRGSAAYQEWKRMLHHFYDPFPAVEHYLAI
;
A
#
# COMPACT_ATOMS: atom_id res chain seq x y z
N MET A 1 18.48 -2.67 -23.75
CA MET A 1 18.17 -2.70 -23.27
C MET A 1 17.50 -2.56 -22.67
N SER A 2 17.43 -2.50 -22.16
CA SER A 2 17.02 -2.40 -21.53
C SER A 2 16.21 -2.14 -20.78
N GLN A 3 15.84 -1.85 -20.33
CA GLN A 3 15.26 -1.44 -19.64
C GLN A 3 14.36 -1.28 -19.07
N SER A 4 14.31 -1.40 -18.99
CA SER A 4 14.02 -0.90 -18.05
C SER A 4 12.70 -0.58 -17.42
N LYS A 5 11.57 -0.70 -17.97
CA LYS A 5 10.29 -0.67 -17.30
C LYS A 5 10.22 -1.69 -16.16
N ASP A 6 11.06 -2.73 -16.26
CA ASP A 6 11.12 -3.75 -15.22
C ASP A 6 11.82 -3.26 -13.96
N GLU A 7 12.32 -2.04 -13.97
CA GLU A 7 12.92 -1.44 -12.79
C GLU A 7 11.89 -0.90 -11.81
N ALA A 8 10.62 -0.89 -12.20
CA ALA A 8 9.57 -0.50 -11.28
C ALA A 8 9.55 -1.42 -10.07
N ILE A 9 9.27 -0.85 -8.92
CA ILE A 9 9.30 -1.58 -7.65
C ILE A 9 7.88 -1.93 -7.24
N LEU A 10 7.68 -3.17 -6.78
CA LEU A 10 6.41 -3.60 -6.21
C LEU A 10 6.50 -3.55 -4.70
N GLU A 11 5.71 -2.71 -4.09
CA GLU A 11 5.52 -2.71 -2.64
C GLU A 11 4.46 -3.76 -2.30
N VAL A 12 4.74 -4.60 -1.30
CA VAL A 12 3.83 -5.63 -0.84
C VAL A 12 3.62 -5.46 0.66
N ALA A 13 2.37 -5.29 1.07
CA ALA A 13 2.02 -5.19 2.49
C ALA A 13 0.86 -6.13 2.79
N VAL A 14 1.08 -7.06 3.73
CA VAL A 14 0.02 -7.91 4.23
C VAL A 14 -0.63 -7.16 5.40
N LEU A 15 -1.93 -6.91 5.29
CA LEU A 15 -2.65 -6.03 6.21
C LEU A 15 -3.58 -6.86 7.11
N PRO A 16 -3.16 -7.12 8.37
CA PRO A 16 -4.02 -7.84 9.31
C PRO A 16 -4.99 -6.85 9.94
N VAL A 17 -6.14 -6.66 9.32
CA VAL A 17 -7.18 -5.77 9.82
C VAL A 17 -7.84 -6.41 11.03
N MET A 18 -8.13 -5.61 12.04
CA MET A 18 -8.78 -6.10 13.25
C MET A 18 -10.08 -6.81 12.94
N THR A 19 -10.36 -7.88 13.68
CA THR A 19 -11.52 -8.73 13.46
C THR A 19 -12.81 -7.91 13.46
N GLY A 20 -13.61 -8.12 12.42
CA GLY A 20 -14.91 -7.47 12.29
C GLY A 20 -14.86 -6.07 11.71
N ARG A 21 -13.65 -5.56 11.39
CA ARG A 21 -13.51 -4.18 10.88
C ARG A 21 -13.22 -4.12 9.39
N GLY A 22 -13.33 -5.24 8.68
CA GLY A 22 -13.01 -5.28 7.26
C GLY A 22 -13.82 -4.31 6.42
N SER A 23 -15.15 -4.25 6.64
CA SER A 23 -16.01 -3.36 5.85
C SER A 23 -15.66 -1.89 6.07
N GLU A 24 -15.39 -1.51 7.31
CA GLU A 24 -14.97 -0.14 7.62
C GLU A 24 -13.63 0.18 6.97
N PHE A 25 -12.71 -0.79 7.03
CA PHE A 25 -11.40 -0.63 6.41
C PHE A 25 -11.53 -0.42 4.90
N GLU A 26 -12.36 -1.23 4.24
CA GLU A 26 -12.52 -1.12 2.79
C GLU A 26 -13.06 0.24 2.39
N ALA A 27 -14.02 0.76 3.15
CA ALA A 27 -14.58 2.09 2.89
C ALA A 27 -13.52 3.18 3.09
N ALA A 28 -12.74 3.08 4.16
CA ALA A 28 -11.66 4.02 4.43
C ALA A 28 -10.59 3.95 3.34
N PHE A 29 -10.27 2.74 2.89
CA PHE A 29 -9.25 2.56 1.87
C PHE A 29 -9.65 3.22 0.55
N GLN A 30 -10.93 3.19 0.18
CA GLN A 30 -11.37 3.84 -1.05
C GLN A 30 -11.06 5.33 -1.04
N GLN A 31 -11.20 5.97 0.12
CA GLN A 31 -10.84 7.38 0.25
C GLN A 31 -9.33 7.56 0.26
N ALA A 32 -8.62 6.73 1.03
CA ALA A 32 -7.17 6.84 1.15
C ALA A 32 -6.45 6.55 -0.16
N ALA A 33 -7.01 5.70 -1.01
CA ALA A 33 -6.39 5.34 -2.28
C ALA A 33 -6.16 6.57 -3.17
N GLN A 34 -7.00 7.59 -3.05
CA GLN A 34 -6.81 8.81 -3.81
C GLN A 34 -5.55 9.56 -3.39
N ILE A 35 -5.18 9.43 -2.12
CA ILE A 35 -3.99 10.08 -1.58
C ILE A 35 -2.73 9.45 -2.17
N ILE A 36 -2.62 8.11 -2.12
CA ILE A 36 -1.43 7.44 -2.63
C ILE A 36 -1.34 7.57 -4.15
N ALA A 37 -2.48 7.55 -4.83
CA ALA A 37 -2.52 7.65 -6.30
C ALA A 37 -2.05 9.02 -6.80
N ALA A 38 -2.09 10.03 -5.96
CA ALA A 38 -1.62 11.37 -6.33
C ALA A 38 -0.13 11.57 -6.04
N SER A 39 0.55 10.57 -5.49
CA SER A 39 1.95 10.71 -5.07
C SER A 39 2.90 10.57 -6.26
N PRO A 40 3.96 11.40 -6.31
CA PRO A 40 4.95 11.27 -7.38
C PRO A 40 5.55 9.88 -7.42
N GLY A 41 5.65 9.31 -8.61
CA GLY A 41 6.21 7.98 -8.81
C GLY A 41 5.24 6.83 -8.64
N TYR A 42 4.04 7.08 -8.13
CA TYR A 42 3.01 6.05 -8.07
C TYR A 42 2.61 5.64 -9.49
N LEU A 43 2.47 4.32 -9.71
CA LEU A 43 2.07 3.80 -11.01
C LEU A 43 0.70 3.11 -10.94
N SER A 44 0.49 2.24 -9.94
CA SER A 44 -0.78 1.52 -9.81
C SER A 44 -0.85 0.88 -8.43
N HIS A 45 -2.04 0.40 -8.07
CA HIS A 45 -2.20 -0.37 -6.85
C HIS A 45 -3.32 -1.38 -6.99
N GLU A 46 -3.29 -2.39 -6.12
CA GLU A 46 -4.36 -3.35 -5.94
C GLU A 46 -4.51 -3.62 -4.46
N LEU A 47 -5.75 -3.74 -4.01
CA LEU A 47 -6.07 -4.23 -2.67
C LEU A 47 -6.88 -5.51 -2.86
N ARG A 48 -6.42 -6.60 -2.28
CA ARG A 48 -7.11 -7.88 -2.39
C ARG A 48 -7.41 -8.45 -1.01
N ARG A 49 -8.54 -9.13 -0.91
CA ARG A 49 -8.97 -9.79 0.33
C ARG A 49 -8.41 -11.20 0.35
N CYS A 50 -7.87 -11.63 1.50
CA CYS A 50 -7.43 -13.01 1.67
C CYS A 50 -8.66 -13.91 1.76
N LEU A 51 -8.62 -15.02 1.02
CA LEU A 51 -9.73 -15.98 1.05
C LEU A 51 -9.67 -16.89 2.26
N GLU A 52 -8.44 -17.24 2.70
CA GLU A 52 -8.25 -18.20 3.79
C GLU A 52 -8.35 -17.58 5.17
N VAL A 53 -8.01 -16.30 5.30
CA VAL A 53 -7.99 -15.63 6.61
C VAL A 53 -8.90 -14.41 6.55
N LYS A 54 -9.94 -14.43 7.36
CA LYS A 54 -10.91 -13.34 7.41
C LYS A 54 -10.23 -12.06 7.88
N ASP A 55 -10.63 -10.94 7.29
CA ASP A 55 -10.15 -9.59 7.63
C ASP A 55 -8.66 -9.40 7.37
N ARG A 56 -8.03 -10.26 6.58
CA ARG A 56 -6.67 -10.05 6.10
C ARG A 56 -6.72 -9.61 4.65
N TYR A 57 -5.89 -8.61 4.34
CA TYR A 57 -5.79 -8.07 2.99
C TYR A 57 -4.35 -8.04 2.55
N ILE A 58 -4.13 -7.93 1.23
CA ILE A 58 -2.81 -7.65 0.70
C ILE A 58 -2.91 -6.39 -0.15
N LEU A 59 -1.98 -5.48 0.09
CA LEU A 59 -1.87 -4.25 -0.69
C LEU A 59 -0.63 -4.35 -1.56
N LEU A 60 -0.82 -4.14 -2.86
CA LEU A 60 0.24 -4.17 -3.85
C LEU A 60 0.29 -2.79 -4.48
N VAL A 61 1.44 -2.11 -4.41
CA VAL A 61 1.60 -0.79 -5.01
C VAL A 61 2.83 -0.81 -5.90
N LYS A 62 2.66 -0.39 -7.14
CA LYS A 62 3.79 -0.30 -8.06
C LYS A 62 4.29 1.14 -8.07
N TRP A 63 5.59 1.30 -7.83
CA TRP A 63 6.28 2.60 -7.78
C TRP A 63 7.34 2.65 -8.85
N ARG A 64 7.60 3.86 -9.40
CA ARG A 64 8.63 4.03 -10.39
C ARG A 64 10.00 3.69 -9.80
N THR A 65 10.26 4.13 -8.57
CA THR A 65 11.51 3.83 -7.87
C THR A 65 11.21 3.50 -6.42
N LEU A 66 12.17 2.83 -5.76
CA LEU A 66 12.06 2.55 -4.34
C LEU A 66 11.96 3.84 -3.53
N GLU A 67 12.77 4.84 -3.89
CA GLU A 67 12.82 6.10 -3.17
C GLU A 67 11.52 6.89 -3.28
N ASP A 68 10.78 6.75 -4.38
CA ASP A 68 9.47 7.38 -4.50
C ASP A 68 8.55 6.95 -3.36
N HIS A 69 8.66 5.69 -2.92
CA HIS A 69 7.88 5.20 -1.80
C HIS A 69 8.54 5.53 -0.46
N THR A 70 9.79 5.09 -0.27
CA THR A 70 10.39 5.09 1.07
C THR A 70 10.79 6.48 1.54
N ILE A 71 11.07 7.38 0.61
CA ILE A 71 11.47 8.75 0.94
C ILE A 71 10.37 9.71 0.53
N GLY A 72 9.95 9.64 -0.73
CA GLY A 72 8.96 10.59 -1.26
C GLY A 72 7.63 10.50 -0.54
N PHE A 73 6.96 9.35 -0.64
CA PHE A 73 5.64 9.22 -0.04
C PHE A 73 5.71 9.22 1.47
N ARG A 74 6.57 8.39 2.06
CA ARG A 74 6.66 8.29 3.53
C ARG A 74 7.09 9.60 4.19
N GLY A 75 7.82 10.45 3.47
CA GLY A 75 8.25 11.75 4.00
C GLY A 75 7.27 12.88 3.72
N SER A 76 6.12 12.59 3.10
CA SER A 76 5.19 13.63 2.66
C SER A 76 4.08 13.89 3.68
N ALA A 77 3.46 15.06 3.57
CA ALA A 77 2.26 15.38 4.35
C ALA A 77 1.11 14.43 3.97
N ALA A 78 1.07 14.01 2.70
CA ALA A 78 0.05 13.08 2.24
C ALA A 78 0.11 11.75 2.99
N TYR A 79 1.32 11.28 3.31
CA TYR A 79 1.47 10.04 4.06
C TYR A 79 0.89 10.16 5.47
N GLN A 80 1.01 11.32 6.10
CA GLN A 80 0.43 11.52 7.44
C GLN A 80 -1.09 11.35 7.38
N GLU A 81 -1.72 11.84 6.33
CA GLU A 81 -3.16 11.67 6.15
C GLU A 81 -3.51 10.21 5.86
N TRP A 82 -2.76 9.55 4.99
CA TRP A 82 -2.89 8.12 4.70
C TRP A 82 -2.82 7.30 5.98
N LYS A 83 -1.81 7.58 6.80
CA LYS A 83 -1.58 6.91 8.06
C LYS A 83 -2.76 7.12 9.02
N ARG A 84 -3.22 8.35 9.13
CA ARG A 84 -4.35 8.69 10.01
C ARG A 84 -5.60 7.91 9.62
N MET A 85 -5.82 7.71 8.34
CA MET A 85 -7.02 7.05 7.85
C MET A 85 -6.97 5.52 8.02
N LEU A 86 -5.78 4.92 7.98
CA LEU A 86 -5.67 3.47 7.81
C LEU A 86 -4.97 2.74 8.94
N HIS A 87 -3.97 3.35 9.60
CA HIS A 87 -3.10 2.58 10.48
C HIS A 87 -3.80 2.05 11.74
N HIS A 88 -4.87 2.70 12.16
CA HIS A 88 -5.62 2.26 13.34
C HIS A 88 -6.41 0.96 13.11
N PHE A 89 -6.52 0.52 11.86
CA PHE A 89 -7.23 -0.74 11.56
C PHE A 89 -6.35 -1.97 11.76
N TYR A 90 -5.03 -1.82 11.84
CA TYR A 90 -4.12 -2.97 11.79
C TYR A 90 -3.72 -3.48 13.17
N ASP A 91 -3.66 -4.81 13.31
CA ASP A 91 -3.18 -5.46 14.52
C ASP A 91 -2.77 -6.90 14.17
N PRO A 92 -1.47 -7.22 14.18
CA PRO A 92 -0.33 -6.33 14.44
C PRO A 92 -0.08 -5.38 13.29
N PHE A 93 0.82 -4.41 13.48
CA PHE A 93 1.15 -3.49 12.43
C PHE A 93 1.84 -4.24 11.28
N PRO A 94 1.46 -3.99 10.03
CA PRO A 94 1.98 -4.76 8.90
C PRO A 94 3.44 -4.47 8.58
N ALA A 95 4.13 -5.51 8.12
CA ALA A 95 5.46 -5.35 7.54
C ALA A 95 5.29 -5.07 6.05
N VAL A 96 6.19 -4.25 5.50
CA VAL A 96 6.17 -3.87 4.10
C VAL A 96 7.46 -4.36 3.45
N GLU A 97 7.33 -5.01 2.31
CA GLU A 97 8.47 -5.50 1.54
C GLU A 97 8.41 -4.95 0.13
N HIS A 98 9.55 -4.92 -0.53
CA HIS A 98 9.65 -4.41 -1.90
C HIS A 98 10.27 -5.48 -2.78
N TYR A 99 9.74 -5.60 -3.99
CA TYR A 99 10.12 -6.65 -4.93
C TYR A 99 10.44 -6.05 -6.29
N LEU A 100 11.43 -6.62 -6.94
CA LEU A 100 11.84 -6.24 -8.28
C LEU A 100 11.54 -7.40 -9.23
N ALA A 101 11.02 -7.10 -10.40
CA ALA A 101 10.76 -8.14 -11.40
C ALA A 101 12.07 -8.79 -11.86
N ILE A 102 12.01 -10.09 -12.10
CA ILE A 102 13.16 -10.86 -12.61
C ILE A 102 13.21 -10.74 -14.12
#